data_6e3fd64bb58807f4c2397f3ed748cc1a
#
_entry.id   6e3fd64bb58807f4c2397f3ed748cc1a
#
_cell.length_a   1.000
_cell.length_b   1.000
_cell.length_c   1.000
_cell.angle_alpha   90.00
_cell.angle_beta   90.00
_cell.angle_gamma   90.00
#
_symmetry.space_group_name_H-M   'P 1'
#
loop_
_entity.id
_entity.type
_entity.pdbx_description
1 polymer ?
#
loop_
_entity_poly.entity_id
_entity_poly.type
_entity_poly.pdbx_seq_one_letter_code
_entity_poly.pdbx_strand_id
1 'polypeptide(L)'
;VSFATCAFVLASVGQEFWRGMRVRMRKGEGAGTAMVRLVSKGRRRYGGYIVHIGIVFMFIGFTGAAYDVEQEKALRPGETMEIGQHTLRYDQPRMEADPNKRMIYTDMTLLDPSGSEKGQVAPAKFIYRTHPQMPTSEVAIRSRPAEDVYVIMSTVDPSTRRGPFRIIIRPLVAWIWFGGIVLLLGAILGMWPTGRELIREEAARSRPRRFRFSPATAVVALAIAAATMMAWVGVASAQDDTSSSLHAGTVVLNNPTERQLFGRLLCPCGDCARLPLDTCACGWADDKRAEVRELLSAGVVPSKIQDSYRAQY
;
A
#
# COMPACT_ATOMS: atom_id res chain seq x y z
N VAL A 1 -1.18 -1.11 22.00
CA VAL A 1 -0.01 -2.02 22.00
C VAL A 1 1.10 -1.44 21.13
N SER A 2 0.87 -1.10 19.84
CA SER A 2 1.90 -0.66 18.87
C SER A 2 2.73 0.53 19.37
N PHE A 3 2.11 1.61 19.83
CA PHE A 3 2.84 2.77 20.35
C PHE A 3 3.70 2.45 21.57
N ALA A 4 3.24 1.56 22.46
CA ALA A 4 4.01 1.13 23.62
C ALA A 4 5.26 0.33 23.20
N THR A 5 5.13 -0.54 22.22
CA THR A 5 6.27 -1.28 21.64
C THR A 5 7.26 -0.32 20.96
N CYS A 6 6.75 0.65 20.19
CA CYS A 6 7.58 1.69 19.58
C CYS A 6 8.36 2.48 20.62
N ALA A 7 7.69 2.93 21.68
CA ALA A 7 8.31 3.66 22.78
C ALA A 7 9.39 2.83 23.49
N PHE A 8 9.13 1.54 23.73
CA PHE A 8 10.09 0.62 24.33
C PHE A 8 11.36 0.47 23.48
N VAL A 9 11.20 0.28 22.16
CA VAL A 9 12.34 0.15 21.24
C VAL A 9 13.14 1.45 21.19
N LEU A 10 12.47 2.61 21.08
CA LEU A 10 13.15 3.91 21.10
C LEU A 10 13.90 4.15 22.40
N ALA A 11 13.30 3.82 23.54
CA ALA A 11 13.96 3.96 24.84
C ALA A 11 15.19 3.05 24.94
N SER A 12 15.09 1.80 24.48
CA SER A 12 16.19 0.82 24.48
C SER A 12 17.35 1.31 23.60
N VAL A 13 17.05 1.75 22.39
CA VAL A 13 18.06 2.30 21.46
C VAL A 13 18.65 3.61 22.02
N GLY A 14 17.82 4.50 22.54
CA GLY A 14 18.25 5.75 23.17
C GLY A 14 19.21 5.50 24.36
N GLN A 15 18.92 4.48 25.19
CA GLN A 15 19.78 4.07 26.29
C GLN A 15 21.18 3.63 25.81
N GLU A 16 21.25 2.90 24.69
CA GLU A 16 22.52 2.47 24.11
C GLU A 16 23.36 3.65 23.59
N PHE A 17 22.72 4.60 22.91
CA PHE A 17 23.38 5.84 22.50
C PHE A 17 23.84 6.65 23.71
N TRP A 18 22.99 6.81 24.72
CA TRP A 18 23.31 7.55 25.94
C TRP A 18 24.51 6.94 26.68
N ARG A 19 24.53 5.61 26.86
CA ARG A 19 25.66 4.91 27.49
C ARG A 19 26.96 5.16 26.73
N GLY A 20 26.92 5.02 25.39
CA GLY A 20 28.08 5.24 24.55
C GLY A 20 28.58 6.68 24.59
N MET A 21 27.69 7.65 24.56
CA MET A 21 28.03 9.08 24.66
C MET A 21 28.61 9.46 26.04
N ARG A 22 27.97 8.97 27.13
CA ARG A 22 28.38 9.28 28.50
C ARG A 22 29.83 8.87 28.77
N VAL A 23 30.27 7.71 28.26
CA VAL A 23 31.65 7.25 28.40
C VAL A 23 32.65 8.23 27.72
N ARG A 24 32.26 8.78 26.56
CA ARG A 24 33.12 9.75 25.82
C ARG A 24 33.11 11.12 26.42
N MET A 25 31.95 11.60 26.86
CA MET A 25 31.84 12.89 27.55
C MET A 25 32.64 12.91 28.85
N ARG A 26 32.73 11.80 29.58
CA ARG A 26 33.60 11.67 30.77
C ARG A 26 35.12 11.82 30.46
N LYS A 27 35.48 11.62 29.18
CA LYS A 27 36.87 11.85 28.71
C LYS A 27 37.11 13.28 28.17
N GLY A 28 36.19 14.21 28.42
CA GLY A 28 36.28 15.60 28.02
C GLY A 28 35.80 15.92 26.59
N GLU A 29 35.15 14.93 25.89
CA GLU A 29 34.59 15.22 24.57
C GLU A 29 33.26 15.96 24.70
N GLY A 30 33.01 16.98 23.87
CA GLY A 30 31.69 17.61 23.76
C GLY A 30 30.63 16.65 23.21
N ALA A 31 29.36 16.83 23.59
CA ALA A 31 28.25 15.89 23.26
C ALA A 31 28.14 15.60 21.75
N GLY A 32 28.21 16.62 20.89
CA GLY A 32 28.14 16.45 19.43
C GLY A 32 29.32 15.64 18.87
N THR A 33 30.54 15.97 19.32
CA THR A 33 31.77 15.25 18.93
C THR A 33 31.73 13.80 19.42
N ALA A 34 31.26 13.59 20.65
CA ALA A 34 31.06 12.24 21.23
C ALA A 34 30.11 11.39 20.39
N MET A 35 28.99 11.97 19.95
CA MET A 35 28.01 11.29 19.10
C MET A 35 28.60 10.93 17.74
N VAL A 36 29.19 11.87 17.02
CA VAL A 36 29.79 11.62 15.69
C VAL A 36 30.90 10.59 15.79
N ARG A 37 31.81 10.68 16.77
CA ARG A 37 32.86 9.68 16.97
C ARG A 37 32.34 8.31 17.41
N LEU A 38 31.23 8.29 18.19
CA LEU A 38 30.57 7.05 18.59
C LEU A 38 30.06 6.28 17.37
N VAL A 39 29.31 6.97 16.53
CA VAL A 39 28.73 6.40 15.30
C VAL A 39 29.83 6.02 14.30
N SER A 40 30.81 6.92 14.06
CA SER A 40 31.89 6.68 13.08
C SER A 40 32.78 5.49 13.42
N LYS A 41 33.02 5.25 14.72
CA LYS A 41 33.84 4.10 15.19
C LYS A 41 33.06 2.78 15.26
N GLY A 42 31.73 2.86 15.44
CA GLY A 42 30.87 1.69 15.59
C GLY A 42 29.79 1.62 14.51
N ARG A 43 30.09 1.93 13.25
CA ARG A 43 29.13 2.11 12.15
C ARG A 43 28.14 0.95 12.03
N ARG A 44 28.59 -0.30 12.04
CA ARG A 44 27.70 -1.47 11.95
C ARG A 44 26.70 -1.53 13.10
N ARG A 45 27.15 -1.30 14.34
CA ARG A 45 26.27 -1.34 15.52
C ARG A 45 25.28 -0.17 15.52
N TYR A 46 25.80 1.06 15.39
CA TYR A 46 24.95 2.26 15.44
C TYR A 46 24.12 2.46 14.16
N GLY A 47 24.62 2.02 13.01
CA GLY A 47 23.84 1.92 11.79
C GLY A 47 22.63 0.99 11.96
N GLY A 48 22.82 -0.18 12.59
CA GLY A 48 21.73 -1.07 12.96
C GLY A 48 20.71 -0.43 13.89
N TYR A 49 21.15 0.36 14.89
CA TYR A 49 20.23 1.09 15.77
C TYR A 49 19.43 2.17 15.02
N ILE A 50 20.06 2.87 14.07
CA ILE A 50 19.39 3.85 13.22
C ILE A 50 18.34 3.16 12.32
N VAL A 51 18.65 1.99 11.78
CA VAL A 51 17.67 1.15 11.03
C VAL A 51 16.46 0.84 11.91
N HIS A 52 16.66 0.44 13.16
CA HIS A 52 15.55 0.16 14.08
C HIS A 52 14.71 1.40 14.38
N ILE A 53 15.33 2.59 14.52
CA ILE A 53 14.60 3.86 14.65
C ILE A 53 13.74 4.10 13.40
N GLY A 54 14.29 3.88 12.20
CA GLY A 54 13.53 4.00 10.94
C GLY A 54 12.32 3.06 10.91
N ILE A 55 12.52 1.80 11.28
CA ILE A 55 11.44 0.80 11.38
C ILE A 55 10.36 1.27 12.36
N VAL A 56 10.75 1.80 13.53
CA VAL A 56 9.79 2.31 14.53
C VAL A 56 8.96 3.45 13.96
N PHE A 57 9.55 4.41 13.24
CA PHE A 57 8.80 5.48 12.60
C PHE A 57 7.82 4.95 11.55
N MET A 58 8.21 3.93 10.77
CA MET A 58 7.29 3.27 9.84
C MET A 58 6.13 2.62 10.58
N PHE A 59 6.37 1.93 11.69
CA PHE A 59 5.32 1.33 12.52
C PHE A 59 4.37 2.37 13.13
N ILE A 60 4.89 3.53 13.56
CA ILE A 60 4.05 4.65 14.00
C ILE A 60 3.13 5.09 12.87
N GLY A 61 3.66 5.24 11.64
CA GLY A 61 2.88 5.58 10.46
C GLY A 61 1.81 4.55 10.12
N PHE A 62 2.14 3.26 10.13
CA PHE A 62 1.16 2.18 9.90
C PHE A 62 0.07 2.14 10.99
N THR A 63 0.44 2.42 12.23
CA THR A 63 -0.55 2.47 13.33
C THR A 63 -1.54 3.62 13.13
N GLY A 64 -1.15 4.67 12.40
CA GLY A 64 -2.04 5.77 12.01
C GLY A 64 -3.30 5.32 11.30
N ALA A 65 -3.24 4.25 10.49
CA ALA A 65 -4.40 3.71 9.77
C ALA A 65 -5.56 3.26 10.69
N ALA A 66 -5.29 2.96 11.95
CA ALA A 66 -6.34 2.65 12.94
C ALA A 66 -7.15 3.89 13.36
N TYR A 67 -6.72 5.07 12.97
CA TYR A 67 -7.34 6.37 13.28
C TYR A 67 -7.84 7.07 12.02
N ASP A 68 -7.97 6.33 10.91
CA ASP A 68 -8.57 6.86 9.68
C ASP A 68 -9.97 7.37 9.95
N VAL A 69 -10.27 8.55 9.44
CA VAL A 69 -11.63 9.11 9.46
C VAL A 69 -12.11 9.16 8.03
N GLU A 70 -13.24 8.51 7.79
CA GLU A 70 -13.83 8.42 6.46
C GLU A 70 -15.26 8.96 6.48
N GLN A 71 -15.62 9.71 5.46
CA GLN A 71 -16.96 10.20 5.24
C GLN A 71 -17.30 10.26 3.77
N GLU A 72 -18.55 9.90 3.44
CA GLU A 72 -19.07 9.97 2.08
C GLU A 72 -20.33 10.87 2.06
N LYS A 73 -20.37 11.79 1.09
CA LYS A 73 -21.53 12.68 0.90
C LYS A 73 -21.65 13.07 -0.57
N ALA A 74 -22.86 13.12 -1.06
CA ALA A 74 -23.15 13.67 -2.39
C ALA A 74 -23.34 15.19 -2.30
N LEU A 75 -22.48 15.94 -2.99
CA LEU A 75 -22.44 17.39 -2.98
C LEU A 75 -22.83 17.97 -4.34
N ARG A 76 -23.42 19.17 -4.30
CA ARG A 76 -23.60 20.08 -5.44
C ARG A 76 -22.56 21.20 -5.40
N PRO A 77 -22.28 21.86 -6.53
CA PRO A 77 -21.43 23.05 -6.53
C PRO A 77 -21.88 24.08 -5.49
N GLY A 78 -20.95 24.56 -4.68
CA GLY A 78 -21.19 25.48 -3.55
C GLY A 78 -21.46 24.79 -2.22
N GLU A 79 -21.82 23.51 -2.20
CA GLU A 79 -22.06 22.77 -0.93
C GLU A 79 -20.74 22.36 -0.26
N THR A 80 -20.80 22.21 1.07
CA THR A 80 -19.66 21.85 1.90
C THR A 80 -19.88 20.50 2.59
N MET A 81 -18.76 19.89 2.96
CA MET A 81 -18.71 18.69 3.78
C MET A 81 -17.61 18.85 4.82
N GLU A 82 -18.00 18.65 6.08
CA GLU A 82 -17.08 18.70 7.21
C GLU A 82 -16.56 17.30 7.53
N ILE A 83 -15.27 17.17 7.74
CA ILE A 83 -14.63 15.93 8.17
C ILE A 83 -13.43 16.23 9.07
N GLY A 84 -13.46 15.74 10.31
CA GLY A 84 -12.44 16.04 11.31
C GLY A 84 -12.31 17.55 11.56
N GLN A 85 -11.14 18.10 11.27
CA GLN A 85 -10.86 19.55 11.40
C GLN A 85 -10.89 20.29 10.05
N HIS A 86 -11.42 19.67 9.01
CA HIS A 86 -11.43 20.23 7.67
C HIS A 86 -12.86 20.38 7.15
N THR A 87 -13.06 21.42 6.35
CA THR A 87 -14.26 21.60 5.56
C THR A 87 -13.87 21.62 4.10
N LEU A 88 -14.45 20.73 3.30
CA LEU A 88 -14.27 20.74 1.84
C LEU A 88 -15.49 21.39 1.21
N ARG A 89 -15.26 22.37 0.36
CA ARG A 89 -16.27 23.01 -0.49
C ARG A 89 -16.10 22.49 -1.91
N TYR A 90 -17.18 22.01 -2.50
CA TYR A 90 -17.21 21.64 -3.91
C TYR A 90 -17.45 22.90 -4.73
N ASP A 91 -16.47 23.35 -5.51
CA ASP A 91 -16.56 24.60 -6.26
C ASP A 91 -17.25 24.37 -7.62
N GLN A 92 -16.65 23.57 -8.50
CA GLN A 92 -17.23 23.30 -9.81
C GLN A 92 -16.67 22.03 -10.46
N PRO A 93 -17.44 21.40 -11.38
CA PRO A 93 -16.91 20.38 -12.26
C PRO A 93 -16.22 21.03 -13.47
N ARG A 94 -15.13 20.44 -13.93
CA ARG A 94 -14.37 20.86 -15.11
C ARG A 94 -14.11 19.65 -16.00
N MET A 95 -14.38 19.78 -17.29
CA MET A 95 -14.17 18.71 -18.27
C MET A 95 -13.01 19.06 -19.17
N GLU A 96 -12.11 18.11 -19.37
CA GLU A 96 -11.01 18.16 -20.30
C GLU A 96 -11.01 16.91 -21.17
N ALA A 97 -10.44 16.99 -22.36
CA ALA A 97 -10.29 15.84 -23.23
C ALA A 97 -8.95 15.91 -23.95
N ASP A 98 -8.29 14.79 -24.03
CA ASP A 98 -7.13 14.57 -24.87
C ASP A 98 -7.43 13.51 -25.95
N PRO A 99 -6.52 13.21 -26.90
CA PRO A 99 -6.72 12.18 -27.92
C PRO A 99 -7.04 10.78 -27.37
N ASN A 100 -6.64 10.47 -26.14
CA ASN A 100 -6.72 9.13 -25.53
C ASN A 100 -7.87 8.98 -24.54
N LYS A 101 -8.26 10.07 -23.83
CA LYS A 101 -9.22 10.03 -22.73
C LYS A 101 -10.02 11.33 -22.58
N ARG A 102 -11.18 11.20 -21.95
CA ARG A 102 -11.92 12.33 -21.37
C ARG A 102 -11.67 12.35 -19.86
N MET A 103 -11.51 13.53 -19.30
CA MET A 103 -11.20 13.77 -17.90
C MET A 103 -12.26 14.66 -17.30
N ILE A 104 -12.87 14.22 -16.21
CA ILE A 104 -13.85 15.00 -15.44
C ILE A 104 -13.18 15.31 -14.12
N TYR A 105 -12.79 16.55 -13.91
CA TYR A 105 -12.26 17.06 -12.67
C TYR A 105 -13.36 17.67 -11.82
N THR A 106 -13.18 17.65 -10.52
CA THR A 106 -14.01 18.43 -9.60
C THR A 106 -13.10 19.29 -8.75
N ASP A 107 -13.13 20.59 -9.01
CA ASP A 107 -12.35 21.55 -8.25
C ASP A 107 -13.00 21.71 -6.87
N MET A 108 -12.20 21.49 -5.81
CA MET A 108 -12.65 21.58 -4.43
C MET A 108 -11.66 22.40 -3.61
N THR A 109 -12.18 23.25 -2.74
CA THR A 109 -11.38 24.06 -1.82
C THR A 109 -11.43 23.48 -0.42
N LEU A 110 -10.25 23.24 0.17
CA LEU A 110 -10.09 22.84 1.55
C LEU A 110 -10.02 24.07 2.43
N LEU A 111 -10.94 24.16 3.38
CA LEU A 111 -11.03 25.22 4.38
C LEU A 111 -10.61 24.69 5.75
N ASP A 112 -10.08 25.56 6.60
CA ASP A 112 -9.94 25.25 8.01
C ASP A 112 -11.19 25.64 8.81
N PRO A 113 -11.26 25.33 10.12
CA PRO A 113 -12.40 25.70 10.97
C PRO A 113 -12.66 27.22 11.06
N SER A 114 -11.67 28.04 10.72
CA SER A 114 -11.82 29.51 10.66
C SER A 114 -12.37 30.01 9.33
N GLY A 115 -12.61 29.10 8.35
CA GLY A 115 -13.04 29.44 7.01
C GLY A 115 -11.92 29.89 6.06
N SER A 116 -10.65 29.85 6.51
CA SER A 116 -9.50 30.20 5.67
C SER A 116 -9.18 29.08 4.68
N GLU A 117 -8.87 29.46 3.43
CA GLU A 117 -8.49 28.49 2.41
C GLU A 117 -7.11 27.92 2.68
N LYS A 118 -7.02 26.61 2.87
CA LYS A 118 -5.77 25.87 3.06
C LYS A 118 -5.18 25.35 1.76
N GLY A 119 -5.99 25.32 0.70
CA GLY A 119 -5.58 24.94 -0.65
C GLY A 119 -6.69 24.24 -1.43
N GLN A 120 -6.36 23.89 -2.67
CA GLN A 120 -7.28 23.26 -3.60
C GLN A 120 -6.88 21.82 -3.87
N VAL A 121 -7.86 20.98 -4.14
CA VAL A 121 -7.73 19.60 -4.58
C VAL A 121 -8.70 19.36 -5.74
N ALA A 122 -8.32 18.52 -6.69
CA ALA A 122 -9.12 18.25 -7.86
C ALA A 122 -9.15 16.75 -8.16
N PRO A 123 -9.97 15.97 -7.42
CA PRO A 123 -10.19 14.58 -7.78
C PRO A 123 -10.82 14.48 -9.17
N ALA A 124 -10.47 13.40 -9.89
CA ALA A 124 -10.91 13.27 -11.26
C ALA A 124 -11.42 11.87 -11.61
N LYS A 125 -12.16 11.80 -12.71
CA LYS A 125 -12.57 10.56 -13.34
C LYS A 125 -12.05 10.55 -14.78
N PHE A 126 -11.24 9.56 -15.13
CA PHE A 126 -10.70 9.38 -16.46
C PHE A 126 -11.48 8.31 -17.20
N ILE A 127 -11.91 8.61 -18.41
CA ILE A 127 -12.66 7.73 -19.30
C ILE A 127 -11.80 7.53 -20.55
N TYR A 128 -11.10 6.41 -20.61
CA TYR A 128 -10.24 6.07 -21.73
C TYR A 128 -11.06 5.65 -22.95
N ARG A 129 -10.69 6.10 -24.15
CA ARG A 129 -11.41 5.76 -25.39
C ARG A 129 -11.32 4.27 -25.72
N THR A 130 -10.25 3.61 -25.33
CA THR A 130 -10.05 2.17 -25.52
C THR A 130 -10.93 1.31 -24.60
N HIS A 131 -11.30 1.85 -23.43
CA HIS A 131 -12.09 1.17 -22.42
C HIS A 131 -13.13 2.11 -21.78
N PRO A 132 -14.09 2.63 -22.54
CA PRO A 132 -15.04 3.65 -22.05
C PRO A 132 -15.97 3.12 -20.96
N GLN A 133 -16.13 1.81 -20.85
CA GLN A 133 -16.97 1.16 -19.84
C GLN A 133 -16.26 1.03 -18.47
N MET A 134 -14.94 1.30 -18.41
CA MET A 134 -14.14 1.17 -17.19
C MET A 134 -13.48 2.50 -16.83
N PRO A 135 -14.24 3.48 -16.30
CA PRO A 135 -13.67 4.76 -15.91
C PRO A 135 -12.78 4.61 -14.67
N THR A 136 -11.60 5.22 -14.71
CA THR A 136 -10.63 5.21 -13.62
C THR A 136 -10.82 6.42 -12.72
N SER A 137 -10.82 6.22 -11.40
CA SER A 137 -10.85 7.32 -10.43
C SER A 137 -9.42 7.78 -10.13
N GLU A 138 -9.19 9.05 -10.29
CA GLU A 138 -7.95 9.72 -9.90
C GLU A 138 -8.18 10.42 -8.56
N VAL A 139 -7.49 9.94 -7.54
CA VAL A 139 -7.61 10.42 -6.17
C VAL A 139 -6.79 11.70 -6.02
N ALA A 140 -7.40 12.77 -5.53
CA ALA A 140 -6.65 13.93 -5.11
C ALA A 140 -6.10 13.70 -3.70
N ILE A 141 -4.79 13.83 -3.54
CA ILE A 141 -4.09 13.61 -2.28
C ILE A 141 -3.44 14.92 -1.85
N ARG A 142 -3.73 15.34 -0.62
CA ARG A 142 -3.04 16.44 0.01
C ARG A 142 -2.27 15.93 1.21
N SER A 143 -0.96 15.81 1.06
CA SER A 143 -0.07 15.30 2.09
C SER A 143 0.45 16.41 3.00
N ARG A 144 0.43 16.15 4.31
CA ARG A 144 1.02 16.98 5.36
C ARG A 144 1.76 16.09 6.38
N PRO A 145 2.70 16.66 7.15
CA PRO A 145 3.43 15.88 8.16
C PRO A 145 2.55 15.20 9.22
N ALA A 146 1.40 15.78 9.53
CA ALA A 146 0.48 15.26 10.54
C ALA A 146 -0.56 14.29 9.96
N GLU A 147 -1.06 14.59 8.75
CA GLU A 147 -2.15 13.84 8.14
C GLU A 147 -2.18 14.02 6.61
N ASP A 148 -2.67 13.02 5.92
CA ASP A 148 -2.98 13.07 4.49
C ASP A 148 -4.50 13.09 4.30
N VAL A 149 -4.96 13.95 3.41
CA VAL A 149 -6.36 14.03 3.00
C VAL A 149 -6.50 13.46 1.59
N TYR A 150 -7.26 12.39 1.47
CA TYR A 150 -7.60 11.74 0.21
C TYR A 150 -9.01 12.14 -0.18
N VAL A 151 -9.20 12.63 -1.39
CA VAL A 151 -10.51 12.96 -1.94
C VAL A 151 -10.75 12.12 -3.19
N ILE A 152 -11.79 11.31 -3.14
CA ILE A 152 -12.18 10.38 -4.20
C ILE A 152 -13.54 10.83 -4.73
N MET A 153 -13.68 10.92 -6.05
CA MET A 153 -14.93 11.17 -6.72
C MET A 153 -15.41 9.90 -7.41
N SER A 154 -16.69 9.53 -7.22
CA SER A 154 -17.28 8.39 -7.93
C SER A 154 -17.71 8.80 -9.34
N THR A 155 -18.79 9.55 -9.50
CA THR A 155 -19.26 10.05 -10.80
C THR A 155 -20.08 11.31 -10.55
N VAL A 156 -19.94 12.30 -11.43
CA VAL A 156 -20.76 13.53 -11.39
C VAL A 156 -21.89 13.40 -12.42
N ASP A 157 -23.11 13.63 -11.97
CA ASP A 157 -24.28 13.73 -12.86
C ASP A 157 -24.15 15.01 -13.72
N PRO A 158 -24.10 14.90 -15.04
CA PRO A 158 -23.96 16.07 -15.92
C PRO A 158 -25.10 17.08 -15.82
N SER A 159 -26.32 16.61 -15.48
CA SER A 159 -27.53 17.44 -15.44
C SER A 159 -27.61 18.25 -14.15
N THR A 160 -27.39 17.61 -13.01
CA THR A 160 -27.51 18.22 -11.68
C THR A 160 -26.17 18.73 -11.15
N ARG A 161 -25.05 18.39 -11.79
CA ARG A 161 -23.67 18.61 -11.34
C ARG A 161 -23.40 18.03 -9.93
N ARG A 162 -24.28 17.15 -9.44
CA ARG A 162 -24.13 16.49 -8.15
C ARG A 162 -23.24 15.27 -8.30
N GLY A 163 -22.32 15.08 -7.35
CA GLY A 163 -21.47 13.91 -7.30
C GLY A 163 -21.27 13.40 -5.87
N PRO A 164 -21.17 12.09 -5.66
CA PRO A 164 -20.75 11.52 -4.40
C PRO A 164 -19.22 11.63 -4.25
N PHE A 165 -18.80 12.18 -3.12
CA PHE A 165 -17.40 12.33 -2.74
C PHE A 165 -17.14 11.49 -1.49
N ARG A 166 -16.08 10.71 -1.53
CA ARG A 166 -15.55 9.98 -0.40
C ARG A 166 -14.24 10.63 0.02
N ILE A 167 -14.20 11.08 1.26
CA ILE A 167 -13.03 11.74 1.82
C ILE A 167 -12.49 10.85 2.93
N ILE A 168 -11.16 10.66 2.92
CA ILE A 168 -10.46 9.87 3.92
C ILE A 168 -9.33 10.73 4.47
N ILE A 169 -9.32 10.93 5.79
CA ILE A 169 -8.20 11.55 6.50
C ILE A 169 -7.38 10.43 7.13
N ARG A 170 -6.11 10.35 6.74
CA ARG A 170 -5.14 9.37 7.26
C ARG A 170 -4.05 10.08 8.04
N PRO A 171 -4.02 9.95 9.36
CA PRO A 171 -2.95 10.52 10.15
C PRO A 171 -1.64 9.74 10.02
N LEU A 172 -0.53 10.45 10.21
CA LEU A 172 0.82 9.88 10.35
C LEU A 172 1.42 9.18 9.11
N VAL A 173 0.79 9.24 7.94
CA VAL A 173 1.31 8.58 6.71
C VAL A 173 2.71 9.08 6.35
N ALA A 174 2.98 10.38 6.54
CA ALA A 174 4.29 10.98 6.28
C ALA A 174 5.43 10.33 7.09
N TRP A 175 5.12 9.75 8.26
CA TRP A 175 6.10 9.08 9.11
C TRP A 175 6.61 7.76 8.51
N ILE A 176 5.85 7.13 7.60
CA ILE A 176 6.29 5.95 6.84
C ILE A 176 7.47 6.35 5.95
N TRP A 177 7.33 7.45 5.21
CA TRP A 177 8.37 7.96 4.32
C TRP A 177 9.60 8.43 5.09
N PHE A 178 9.39 9.17 6.17
CA PHE A 178 10.46 9.60 7.05
C PHE A 178 11.21 8.41 7.64
N GLY A 179 10.49 7.39 8.12
CA GLY A 179 11.07 6.15 8.63
C GLY A 179 11.87 5.40 7.58
N GLY A 180 11.37 5.33 6.34
CA GLY A 180 12.06 4.73 5.21
C GLY A 180 13.40 5.43 4.88
N ILE A 181 13.42 6.76 4.90
CA ILE A 181 14.65 7.55 4.72
C ILE A 181 15.65 7.26 5.84
N VAL A 182 15.21 7.29 7.11
CA VAL A 182 16.07 7.01 8.28
C VAL A 182 16.63 5.58 8.21
N LEU A 183 15.80 4.61 7.83
CA LEU A 183 16.20 3.21 7.63
C LEU A 183 17.30 3.11 6.56
N LEU A 184 17.10 3.75 5.41
CA LEU A 184 18.06 3.74 4.31
C LEU A 184 19.41 4.35 4.74
N LEU A 185 19.38 5.49 5.43
CA LEU A 185 20.59 6.14 5.96
C LEU A 185 21.31 5.24 6.97
N GLY A 186 20.56 4.56 7.85
CA GLY A 186 21.12 3.61 8.80
C GLY A 186 21.77 2.40 8.10
N ALA A 187 21.13 1.88 7.07
CA ALA A 187 21.66 0.78 6.26
C ALA A 187 22.95 1.18 5.52
N ILE A 188 22.96 2.34 4.85
CA ILE A 188 24.15 2.87 4.17
C ILE A 188 25.30 3.04 5.17
N LEU A 189 25.02 3.62 6.34
CA LEU A 189 26.03 3.79 7.38
C LEU A 189 26.58 2.45 7.89
N GLY A 190 25.71 1.45 8.11
CA GLY A 190 26.08 0.12 8.57
C GLY A 190 26.87 -0.68 7.54
N MET A 191 26.57 -0.49 6.26
CA MET A 191 27.25 -1.17 5.16
C MET A 191 28.56 -0.47 4.77
N TRP A 192 28.77 0.77 5.14
CA TRP A 192 29.97 1.54 4.74
C TRP A 192 31.22 0.93 5.36
N PRO A 193 32.22 0.49 4.56
CA PRO A 193 33.39 -0.21 5.05
C PRO A 193 34.25 0.73 5.92
N THR A 194 34.78 0.19 7.01
CA THR A 194 35.78 0.90 7.82
C THR A 194 37.17 0.71 7.22
N GLY A 195 38.07 1.69 7.38
CA GLY A 195 39.42 1.58 6.87
C GLY A 195 40.19 0.35 7.38
N ARG A 196 39.85 -0.12 8.60
CA ARG A 196 40.40 -1.37 9.16
C ARG A 196 39.88 -2.62 8.44
N GLU A 197 38.66 -2.59 7.95
CA GLU A 197 38.07 -3.70 7.17
C GLU A 197 38.70 -3.76 5.78
N LEU A 198 38.90 -2.61 5.14
CA LEU A 198 39.58 -2.53 3.85
C LEU A 198 40.99 -3.09 3.92
N ILE A 199 41.77 -2.70 4.94
CA ILE A 199 43.13 -3.25 5.17
C ILE A 199 43.08 -4.75 5.47
N ARG A 200 42.08 -5.21 6.22
CA ARG A 200 41.93 -6.64 6.54
C ARG A 200 41.50 -7.47 5.34
N GLU A 201 40.66 -6.93 4.47
CA GLU A 201 40.28 -7.56 3.20
C GLU A 201 41.46 -7.63 2.24
N GLU A 202 42.27 -6.58 2.16
CA GLU A 202 43.47 -6.55 1.33
C GLU A 202 44.51 -7.55 1.82
N ALA A 203 44.72 -7.65 3.16
CA ALA A 203 45.55 -8.65 3.78
C ALA A 203 44.97 -10.09 3.65
N ALA A 204 43.65 -10.23 3.57
CA ALA A 204 42.99 -11.53 3.36
C ALA A 204 43.06 -11.99 1.91
N ARG A 205 43.02 -11.06 0.93
CA ARG A 205 43.21 -11.34 -0.52
C ARG A 205 44.63 -11.78 -0.84
N SER A 206 45.61 -11.29 -0.07
CA SER A 206 47.03 -11.67 -0.24
C SER A 206 47.39 -13.03 0.39
N ARG A 207 46.51 -13.63 1.17
CA ARG A 207 46.72 -14.99 1.72
C ARG A 207 46.14 -16.05 0.78
N PRO A 208 46.87 -17.09 0.42
CA PRO A 208 46.34 -18.19 -0.39
C PRO A 208 45.16 -18.83 0.36
N ARG A 209 43.99 -18.80 -0.26
CA ARG A 209 42.71 -19.34 0.27
C ARG A 209 42.84 -20.87 0.37
N ARG A 210 43.32 -21.38 1.49
CA ARG A 210 43.07 -22.78 1.86
C ARG A 210 41.63 -22.87 2.33
N PHE A 211 40.72 -23.22 1.41
CA PHE A 211 39.33 -23.55 1.73
C PHE A 211 39.32 -24.83 2.59
N ARG A 212 39.29 -24.65 3.91
CA ARG A 212 38.93 -25.75 4.82
C ARG A 212 37.42 -25.63 4.99
N PHE A 213 36.66 -26.40 4.25
CA PHE A 213 35.26 -26.64 4.55
C PHE A 213 35.21 -27.42 5.85
N SER A 214 34.77 -26.75 6.93
CA SER A 214 34.35 -27.45 8.14
C SER A 214 33.03 -28.17 7.83
N PRO A 215 32.86 -29.46 8.18
CA PRO A 215 31.59 -30.15 7.97
C PRO A 215 30.41 -29.41 8.63
N ALA A 216 30.65 -28.69 9.73
CA ALA A 216 29.65 -27.88 10.41
C ALA A 216 29.15 -26.68 9.54
N THR A 217 30.05 -26.03 8.79
CA THR A 217 29.63 -24.92 7.89
C THR A 217 28.86 -25.42 6.67
N ALA A 218 29.15 -26.63 6.18
CA ALA A 218 28.39 -27.27 5.11
C ALA A 218 26.95 -27.62 5.58
N VAL A 219 26.79 -28.14 6.79
CA VAL A 219 25.47 -28.46 7.38
C VAL A 219 24.63 -27.20 7.59
N VAL A 220 25.23 -26.13 8.12
CA VAL A 220 24.53 -24.85 8.31
C VAL A 220 24.12 -24.21 6.97
N ALA A 221 24.99 -24.24 5.97
CA ALA A 221 24.68 -23.76 4.62
C ALA A 221 23.56 -24.57 3.96
N LEU A 222 23.57 -25.90 4.13
CA LEU A 222 22.50 -26.79 3.65
C LEU A 222 21.17 -26.55 4.37
N ALA A 223 21.20 -26.32 5.69
CA ALA A 223 20.01 -26.02 6.48
C ALA A 223 19.40 -24.66 6.07
N ILE A 224 20.23 -23.63 5.83
CA ILE A 224 19.75 -22.33 5.35
C ILE A 224 19.17 -22.47 3.92
N ALA A 225 19.84 -23.23 3.04
CA ALA A 225 19.34 -23.49 1.70
C ALA A 225 18.03 -24.27 1.70
N ALA A 226 17.87 -25.25 2.58
CA ALA A 226 16.63 -26.00 2.76
C ALA A 226 15.52 -25.14 3.35
N ALA A 227 15.82 -24.28 4.32
CA ALA A 227 14.85 -23.34 4.91
C ALA A 227 14.39 -22.27 3.89
N THR A 228 15.31 -21.75 3.05
CA THR A 228 14.94 -20.83 1.99
C THR A 228 14.15 -21.52 0.89
N MET A 229 14.47 -22.77 0.54
CA MET A 229 13.68 -23.54 -0.42
C MET A 229 12.27 -23.85 0.09
N MET A 230 12.12 -24.23 1.37
CA MET A 230 10.80 -24.41 1.99
C MET A 230 10.01 -23.12 2.10
N ALA A 231 10.65 -22.00 2.38
CA ALA A 231 10.01 -20.67 2.35
C ALA A 231 9.55 -20.29 0.94
N TRP A 232 10.34 -20.61 -0.09
CA TRP A 232 9.95 -20.38 -1.49
C TRP A 232 8.78 -21.27 -1.93
N VAL A 233 8.74 -22.52 -1.54
CA VAL A 233 7.61 -23.43 -1.81
C VAL A 233 6.35 -22.97 -1.06
N GLY A 234 6.50 -22.51 0.20
CA GLY A 234 5.38 -21.95 0.97
C GLY A 234 4.85 -20.63 0.40
N VAL A 235 5.72 -19.77 -0.17
CA VAL A 235 5.32 -18.51 -0.82
C VAL A 235 4.70 -18.77 -2.18
N ALA A 236 5.18 -19.76 -2.94
CA ALA A 236 4.58 -20.11 -4.23
C ALA A 236 3.16 -20.70 -4.10
N SER A 237 2.87 -21.40 -3.00
CA SER A 237 1.51 -21.87 -2.69
C SER A 237 0.60 -20.83 -2.02
N ALA A 238 1.16 -19.73 -1.48
CA ALA A 238 0.40 -18.64 -0.87
C ALA A 238 0.12 -17.46 -1.85
N GLN A 239 0.79 -17.41 -2.99
CA GLN A 239 0.61 -16.33 -3.98
C GLN A 239 -0.60 -16.51 -4.89
N ASP A 240 -1.20 -17.72 -4.95
CA ASP A 240 -2.41 -17.96 -5.74
C ASP A 240 -3.70 -17.49 -5.03
N ASP A 241 -3.67 -17.23 -3.70
CA ASP A 241 -4.90 -16.97 -2.94
C ASP A 241 -5.15 -15.50 -2.55
N THR A 242 -4.21 -14.58 -2.72
CA THR A 242 -4.34 -13.22 -2.13
C THR A 242 -4.87 -12.14 -3.07
N SER A 243 -4.86 -12.34 -4.37
CA SER A 243 -5.43 -11.36 -5.33
C SER A 243 -6.88 -11.66 -5.73
N SER A 244 -7.39 -12.84 -5.42
CA SER A 244 -8.76 -13.27 -5.76
C SER A 244 -9.78 -13.18 -4.61
N SER A 245 -9.35 -12.80 -3.40
CA SER A 245 -10.21 -12.91 -2.20
C SER A 245 -11.15 -11.72 -1.96
N LEU A 246 -10.98 -10.59 -2.62
CA LEU A 246 -11.81 -9.38 -2.38
C LEU A 246 -13.27 -9.56 -2.83
N HIS A 247 -13.55 -10.46 -3.78
CA HIS A 247 -14.89 -10.76 -4.27
C HIS A 247 -15.16 -12.26 -4.39
N ALA A 248 -14.29 -13.13 -3.87
CA ALA A 248 -14.55 -14.55 -3.73
C ALA A 248 -15.54 -14.77 -2.58
N GLY A 249 -16.69 -15.33 -2.87
CA GLY A 249 -17.75 -15.60 -1.90
C GLY A 249 -18.43 -16.92 -2.12
N THR A 250 -19.21 -17.36 -1.14
CA THR A 250 -20.05 -18.55 -1.27
C THR A 250 -21.26 -18.22 -2.13
N VAL A 251 -21.24 -18.67 -3.39
CA VAL A 251 -22.35 -18.51 -4.32
C VAL A 251 -23.29 -19.70 -4.20
N VAL A 252 -24.59 -19.45 -4.03
CA VAL A 252 -25.59 -20.50 -4.02
C VAL A 252 -25.85 -20.97 -5.45
N LEU A 253 -25.57 -22.25 -5.72
CA LEU A 253 -25.77 -22.92 -7.00
C LEU A 253 -26.88 -23.95 -6.85
N ASN A 254 -27.91 -23.85 -7.72
CA ASN A 254 -29.15 -24.65 -7.59
C ASN A 254 -29.02 -26.07 -8.16
N ASN A 255 -28.12 -26.26 -9.13
CA ASN A 255 -27.97 -27.55 -9.80
C ASN A 255 -26.56 -27.74 -10.42
N PRO A 256 -26.20 -29.00 -10.79
CA PRO A 256 -24.89 -29.28 -11.40
C PRO A 256 -24.63 -28.56 -12.72
N THR A 257 -25.68 -28.29 -13.52
CA THR A 257 -25.58 -27.59 -14.79
C THR A 257 -25.18 -26.12 -14.59
N GLU A 258 -25.77 -25.46 -13.59
CA GLU A 258 -25.34 -24.11 -13.20
C GLU A 258 -23.87 -24.09 -12.80
N ARG A 259 -23.43 -25.05 -11.99
CA ARG A 259 -22.05 -25.14 -11.54
C ARG A 259 -21.05 -25.25 -12.69
N GLN A 260 -21.34 -26.13 -13.65
CA GLN A 260 -20.50 -26.33 -14.82
C GLN A 260 -20.50 -25.11 -15.74
N LEU A 261 -21.63 -24.45 -15.91
CA LEU A 261 -21.76 -23.29 -16.77
C LEU A 261 -21.08 -22.06 -16.11
N PHE A 262 -21.41 -21.75 -14.86
CA PHE A 262 -20.83 -20.58 -14.15
C PHE A 262 -19.33 -20.70 -13.90
N GLY A 263 -18.80 -21.92 -13.72
CA GLY A 263 -17.36 -22.15 -13.63
C GLY A 263 -16.59 -21.87 -14.94
N ARG A 264 -17.31 -21.78 -16.09
CA ARG A 264 -16.71 -21.45 -17.39
C ARG A 264 -16.91 -20.00 -17.84
N LEU A 265 -17.78 -19.25 -17.16
CA LEU A 265 -18.08 -17.85 -17.45
C LEU A 265 -17.29 -16.96 -16.48
N LEU A 266 -16.35 -16.17 -17.02
CA LEU A 266 -15.49 -15.32 -16.23
C LEU A 266 -16.10 -13.93 -16.04
N CYS A 267 -16.07 -13.40 -14.83
CA CYS A 267 -16.55 -12.06 -14.52
C CYS A 267 -15.65 -10.99 -15.13
N PRO A 268 -16.13 -10.10 -16.01
CA PRO A 268 -15.33 -9.03 -16.60
C PRO A 268 -15.36 -7.72 -15.79
N CYS A 269 -15.85 -7.75 -14.53
CA CYS A 269 -16.06 -6.53 -13.72
C CYS A 269 -14.80 -5.70 -13.42
N GLY A 270 -13.60 -6.26 -13.65
CA GLY A 270 -12.32 -5.56 -13.42
C GLY A 270 -11.84 -5.57 -11.98
N ASP A 271 -12.72 -5.74 -11.01
CA ASP A 271 -12.40 -5.71 -9.57
C ASP A 271 -12.07 -7.08 -8.98
N CYS A 272 -12.33 -8.17 -9.71
CA CYS A 272 -12.25 -9.54 -9.21
C CYS A 272 -11.26 -10.44 -9.95
N ALA A 273 -10.19 -9.94 -10.53
CA ALA A 273 -9.17 -10.72 -11.23
C ALA A 273 -9.73 -11.79 -12.20
N ARG A 274 -10.90 -11.54 -12.82
CA ARG A 274 -11.63 -12.46 -13.70
C ARG A 274 -12.05 -13.78 -13.05
N LEU A 275 -12.54 -13.73 -11.81
CA LEU A 275 -13.10 -14.93 -11.16
C LEU A 275 -14.25 -15.52 -11.96
N PRO A 276 -14.42 -16.87 -11.96
CA PRO A 276 -15.60 -17.52 -12.50
C PRO A 276 -16.88 -17.08 -11.79
N LEU A 277 -18.02 -17.10 -12.48
CA LEU A 277 -19.31 -16.68 -11.91
C LEU A 277 -19.80 -17.58 -10.77
N ASP A 278 -19.29 -18.80 -10.64
CA ASP A 278 -19.60 -19.69 -9.51
C ASP A 278 -18.89 -19.30 -8.22
N THR A 279 -17.88 -18.44 -8.31
CA THR A 279 -17.03 -18.02 -7.17
C THR A 279 -17.08 -16.52 -6.93
N CYS A 280 -17.37 -15.72 -7.97
CA CYS A 280 -17.39 -14.26 -7.87
C CYS A 280 -18.67 -13.76 -7.18
N ALA A 281 -18.53 -13.03 -6.08
CA ALA A 281 -19.62 -12.48 -5.27
C ALA A 281 -19.86 -10.97 -5.49
N CYS A 282 -19.42 -10.39 -6.60
CA CYS A 282 -19.70 -8.99 -6.92
C CYS A 282 -21.10 -8.77 -7.48
N GLY A 283 -21.66 -7.57 -7.33
CA GLY A 283 -23.02 -7.25 -7.82
C GLY A 283 -23.23 -7.54 -9.29
N TRP A 284 -22.23 -7.25 -10.15
CA TRP A 284 -22.31 -7.57 -11.58
C TRP A 284 -22.45 -9.08 -11.82
N ALA A 285 -21.72 -9.92 -11.06
CA ALA A 285 -21.81 -11.37 -11.19
C ALA A 285 -23.16 -11.90 -10.70
N ASP A 286 -23.78 -11.26 -9.68
CA ASP A 286 -25.13 -11.60 -9.21
C ASP A 286 -26.19 -11.34 -10.28
N ASP A 287 -26.14 -10.15 -10.90
CA ASP A 287 -27.06 -9.80 -12.00
C ASP A 287 -26.91 -10.74 -13.19
N LYS A 288 -25.67 -11.05 -13.55
CA LYS A 288 -25.40 -11.94 -14.69
C LYS A 288 -25.80 -13.39 -14.41
N ARG A 289 -25.66 -13.88 -13.17
CA ARG A 289 -26.19 -15.18 -12.76
C ARG A 289 -27.72 -15.23 -12.89
N ALA A 290 -28.41 -14.16 -12.49
CA ALA A 290 -29.86 -14.06 -12.62
C ALA A 290 -30.29 -14.14 -14.09
N GLU A 291 -29.64 -13.37 -14.98
CA GLU A 291 -29.90 -13.40 -16.43
C GLU A 291 -29.67 -14.80 -17.04
N VAL A 292 -28.54 -15.43 -16.69
CA VAL A 292 -28.24 -16.78 -17.18
C VAL A 292 -29.24 -17.81 -16.67
N ARG A 293 -29.75 -17.70 -15.43
CA ARG A 293 -30.80 -18.56 -14.88
C ARG A 293 -32.12 -18.40 -15.64
N GLU A 294 -32.45 -17.17 -16.01
CA GLU A 294 -33.63 -16.90 -16.83
C GLU A 294 -33.52 -17.59 -18.20
N LEU A 295 -32.38 -17.47 -18.88
CA LEU A 295 -32.14 -18.17 -20.16
C LEU A 295 -32.19 -19.68 -20.01
N LEU A 296 -31.64 -20.24 -18.95
CA LEU A 296 -31.72 -21.67 -18.66
C LEU A 296 -33.17 -22.10 -18.41
N SER A 297 -33.96 -21.31 -17.69
CA SER A 297 -35.39 -21.59 -17.45
C SER A 297 -36.22 -21.49 -18.71
N ALA A 298 -35.84 -20.64 -19.66
CA ALA A 298 -36.43 -20.54 -21.01
C ALA A 298 -36.00 -21.67 -21.95
N GLY A 299 -35.21 -22.65 -21.47
CA GLY A 299 -34.79 -23.82 -22.25
C GLY A 299 -33.63 -23.59 -23.21
N VAL A 300 -32.89 -22.46 -23.06
CA VAL A 300 -31.71 -22.21 -23.88
C VAL A 300 -30.57 -23.16 -23.48
N VAL A 301 -29.96 -23.79 -24.48
CA VAL A 301 -28.91 -24.80 -24.28
C VAL A 301 -27.65 -24.10 -23.71
N PRO A 302 -26.99 -24.66 -22.66
CA PRO A 302 -25.81 -24.06 -22.02
C PRO A 302 -24.68 -23.67 -22.97
N SER A 303 -24.45 -24.43 -24.05
CA SER A 303 -23.43 -24.09 -25.06
C SER A 303 -23.74 -22.79 -25.80
N LYS A 304 -24.99 -22.52 -26.16
CA LYS A 304 -25.39 -21.26 -26.79
C LYS A 304 -25.23 -20.06 -25.85
N ILE A 305 -25.52 -20.25 -24.57
CA ILE A 305 -25.30 -19.20 -23.55
C ILE A 305 -23.80 -18.89 -23.45
N GLN A 306 -22.95 -19.91 -23.41
CA GLN A 306 -21.51 -19.77 -23.35
C GLN A 306 -20.95 -19.05 -24.61
N ASP A 307 -21.43 -19.40 -25.80
CA ASP A 307 -21.00 -18.80 -27.06
C ASP A 307 -21.43 -17.31 -27.14
N SER A 308 -22.68 -17.03 -26.77
CA SER A 308 -23.17 -15.65 -26.66
C SER A 308 -22.38 -14.82 -25.67
N TYR A 309 -22.05 -15.37 -24.50
CA TYR A 309 -21.24 -14.72 -23.48
C TYR A 309 -19.83 -14.39 -23.98
N ARG A 310 -19.17 -15.34 -24.66
CA ARG A 310 -17.83 -15.13 -25.25
C ARG A 310 -17.83 -14.12 -26.39
N ALA A 311 -18.95 -13.97 -27.10
CA ALA A 311 -19.07 -12.97 -28.16
C ALA A 311 -19.27 -11.55 -27.59
N GLN A 312 -19.74 -11.44 -26.35
CA GLN A 312 -20.07 -10.18 -25.69
C GLN A 312 -18.93 -9.67 -24.79
N TYR A 313 -18.16 -10.56 -24.19
CA TYR A 313 -17.10 -10.30 -23.21
C TYR A 313 -15.80 -11.05 -23.55
#